data_6f05a3354648c23985d90e6e180dd763
#
_entry.id   6f05a3354648c23985d90e6e180dd763
#
_cell.length_a   1.000
_cell.length_b   1.000
_cell.length_c   1.000
_cell.angle_alpha   90.00
_cell.angle_beta   90.00
_cell.angle_gamma   90.00
#
_symmetry.space_group_name_H-M   'P 1'
#
loop_
_entity.id
_entity.type
_entity.pdbx_description
1 polymer ?
#
loop_
_entity_poly.entity_id
_entity_poly.type
_entity_poly.pdbx_seq_one_letter_code
_entity_poly.pdbx_strand_id
1 'polypeptide(L)'
;GDFSEYTFWQHVPDDADAPDRFMKCEGYLFPETYEFLKDDTVHNYVATFYAQFDAQITDAMYAELKKQDMTLPQLITLASFVQEEAGNSQDSNVAQVFRNRLAADSPYPRLQSNTSSYIQSDSDNNYLWNWVAPYYGGWDNIPGNIVAAYDTYSCKGLPAGPISNPGIAAIKAALAPQPNEEAKDAYFFVTDLKGSYYYARTLSEHNANCQKAAQVNKTVNTEK
;
A
#
# COMPACT_ATOMS: atom_id res chain seq x y z
N GLY A 1 -20.29 14.32 -1.63
CA GLY A 1 -21.29 13.94 -2.62
C GLY A 1 -21.86 12.56 -2.31
N ASP A 2 -23.01 12.25 -2.85
CA ASP A 2 -23.55 10.88 -2.80
C ASP A 2 -22.91 10.08 -3.93
N PHE A 3 -22.32 8.92 -3.59
CA PHE A 3 -21.67 7.97 -4.50
C PHE A 3 -22.23 6.56 -4.29
N SER A 4 -23.44 6.45 -3.74
CA SER A 4 -24.09 5.17 -3.41
C SER A 4 -24.41 4.30 -4.64
N GLU A 5 -24.37 4.87 -5.84
CA GLU A 5 -24.49 4.14 -7.10
C GLU A 5 -23.33 3.17 -7.38
N TYR A 6 -22.14 3.40 -6.79
CA TYR A 6 -20.99 2.54 -6.98
C TYR A 6 -20.99 1.38 -5.99
N THR A 7 -20.83 0.16 -6.49
CA THR A 7 -20.86 -1.06 -5.66
C THR A 7 -19.80 -1.04 -4.56
N PHE A 8 -18.57 -0.65 -4.91
CA PHE A 8 -17.46 -0.61 -3.95
C PHE A 8 -17.72 0.35 -2.79
N TRP A 9 -18.43 1.47 -3.02
CA TRP A 9 -18.64 2.52 -2.01
C TRP A 9 -19.42 2.03 -0.79
N GLN A 10 -20.28 1.02 -0.98
CA GLN A 10 -21.03 0.37 0.11
C GLN A 10 -20.11 -0.44 1.06
N HIS A 11 -18.90 -0.77 0.61
CA HIS A 11 -17.91 -1.49 1.39
C HIS A 11 -16.91 -0.56 2.09
N VAL A 12 -16.93 0.73 1.80
CA VAL A 12 -16.03 1.72 2.40
C VAL A 12 -16.66 2.26 3.68
N PRO A 13 -16.05 2.00 4.86
CA PRO A 13 -16.64 2.44 6.14
C PRO A 13 -16.77 3.97 6.18
N ASP A 14 -17.76 4.47 6.89
CA ASP A 14 -17.88 5.90 7.18
C ASP A 14 -16.79 6.34 8.16
N ASP A 15 -16.56 7.66 8.26
CA ASP A 15 -15.51 8.20 9.12
C ASP A 15 -15.76 7.91 10.60
N ALA A 16 -17.03 7.76 11.00
CA ALA A 16 -17.39 7.34 12.36
C ALA A 16 -16.94 5.90 12.69
N ASP A 17 -16.92 5.01 11.69
CA ASP A 17 -16.52 3.61 11.82
C ASP A 17 -15.02 3.40 11.57
N ALA A 18 -14.34 4.41 11.04
CA ALA A 18 -12.90 4.41 10.77
C ALA A 18 -12.25 5.74 11.19
N PRO A 19 -12.28 6.09 12.50
CA PRO A 19 -11.89 7.42 12.99
C PRO A 19 -10.39 7.71 12.88
N ASP A 20 -9.56 6.68 12.71
CA ASP A 20 -8.11 6.79 12.58
C ASP A 20 -7.67 6.86 11.10
N ARG A 21 -8.60 6.73 10.16
CA ARG A 21 -8.33 6.87 8.74
C ARG A 21 -8.28 8.36 8.37
N PHE A 22 -7.25 8.77 7.61
CA PHE A 22 -7.09 10.19 7.22
C PHE A 22 -8.16 10.64 6.22
N MET A 23 -8.35 9.91 5.12
CA MET A 23 -9.33 10.26 4.08
C MET A 23 -10.11 9.05 3.58
N LYS A 24 -11.44 9.20 3.45
CA LYS A 24 -12.32 8.15 2.95
C LYS A 24 -12.08 7.82 1.48
N CYS A 25 -11.66 8.80 0.66
CA CYS A 25 -11.44 8.62 -0.77
C CYS A 25 -10.08 8.00 -1.13
N GLU A 26 -9.12 7.97 -0.21
CA GLU A 26 -7.78 7.42 -0.46
C GLU A 26 -7.85 5.94 -0.81
N GLY A 27 -7.13 5.54 -1.86
CA GLY A 27 -7.13 4.18 -2.38
C GLY A 27 -8.17 3.89 -3.46
N TYR A 28 -9.15 4.79 -3.67
CA TYR A 28 -10.27 4.56 -4.58
C TYR A 28 -10.29 5.49 -5.80
N LEU A 29 -9.34 6.41 -5.90
CA LEU A 29 -9.17 7.25 -7.09
C LEU A 29 -8.30 6.50 -8.10
N PHE A 30 -8.91 5.60 -8.88
CA PHE A 30 -8.19 4.65 -9.73
C PHE A 30 -7.20 5.34 -10.68
N PRO A 31 -5.91 4.91 -10.73
CA PRO A 31 -4.90 5.52 -11.58
C PRO A 31 -5.06 5.08 -13.04
N GLU A 32 -5.52 6.01 -13.88
CA GLU A 32 -5.69 5.84 -15.33
C GLU A 32 -5.55 7.21 -16.02
N THR A 33 -5.54 7.24 -17.33
CA THR A 33 -5.61 8.48 -18.11
C THR A 33 -7.07 8.87 -18.33
N TYR A 34 -7.43 10.08 -17.91
CA TYR A 34 -8.79 10.59 -17.98
C TYR A 34 -8.87 11.87 -18.82
N GLU A 35 -9.97 12.00 -19.54
CA GLU A 35 -10.37 13.27 -20.16
C GLU A 35 -11.41 13.96 -19.30
N PHE A 36 -11.14 15.18 -18.88
CA PHE A 36 -12.06 15.98 -18.07
C PHE A 36 -12.60 17.17 -18.85
N LEU A 37 -13.89 17.46 -18.68
CA LEU A 37 -14.45 18.71 -19.14
C LEU A 37 -13.90 19.85 -18.26
N LYS A 38 -13.47 20.93 -18.91
CA LYS A 38 -13.06 22.13 -18.18
C LYS A 38 -14.28 22.72 -17.47
N ASP A 39 -14.07 23.15 -16.24
CA ASP A 39 -15.10 23.79 -15.41
C ASP A 39 -16.26 22.87 -14.97
N ASP A 40 -16.03 21.55 -14.93
CA ASP A 40 -16.95 20.59 -14.35
C ASP A 40 -16.92 20.64 -12.80
N THR A 41 -17.85 19.95 -12.15
CA THR A 41 -17.93 19.92 -10.69
C THR A 41 -16.90 18.98 -10.09
N VAL A 42 -16.45 19.25 -8.86
CA VAL A 42 -15.58 18.32 -8.11
C VAL A 42 -16.24 16.94 -7.97
N HIS A 43 -17.58 16.91 -7.81
CA HIS A 43 -18.33 15.65 -7.75
C HIS A 43 -18.13 14.82 -9.02
N ASN A 44 -18.28 15.42 -10.21
CA ASN A 44 -18.13 14.72 -11.48
C ASN A 44 -16.69 14.24 -11.72
N TYR A 45 -15.70 15.04 -11.30
CA TYR A 45 -14.30 14.58 -11.37
C TYR A 45 -14.07 13.34 -10.49
N VAL A 46 -14.55 13.36 -9.25
CA VAL A 46 -14.43 12.21 -8.34
C VAL A 46 -15.23 11.00 -8.86
N ALA A 47 -16.45 11.23 -9.36
CA ALA A 47 -17.29 10.20 -9.96
C ALA A 47 -16.59 9.46 -11.12
N THR A 48 -15.80 10.19 -11.94
CA THR A 48 -15.03 9.58 -13.03
C THR A 48 -14.00 8.58 -12.51
N PHE A 49 -13.26 8.91 -11.45
CA PHE A 49 -12.31 7.98 -10.83
C PHE A 49 -13.03 6.78 -10.21
N TYR A 50 -14.14 7.02 -9.53
CA TYR A 50 -14.91 5.98 -8.85
C TYR A 50 -15.60 5.02 -9.82
N ALA A 51 -16.13 5.53 -10.94
CA ALA A 51 -16.69 4.69 -12.00
C ALA A 51 -15.62 3.71 -12.55
N GLN A 52 -14.40 4.21 -12.75
CA GLN A 52 -13.29 3.38 -13.20
C GLN A 52 -12.88 2.37 -12.13
N PHE A 53 -12.78 2.77 -10.87
CA PHE A 53 -12.48 1.85 -9.77
C PHE A 53 -13.53 0.74 -9.68
N ASP A 54 -14.82 1.09 -9.67
CA ASP A 54 -15.94 0.14 -9.59
C ASP A 54 -15.91 -0.87 -10.74
N ALA A 55 -15.61 -0.41 -11.96
CA ALA A 55 -15.49 -1.26 -13.13
C ALA A 55 -14.30 -2.25 -13.05
N GLN A 56 -13.25 -1.94 -12.29
CA GLN A 56 -12.09 -2.82 -12.12
C GLN A 56 -12.30 -3.89 -11.04
N ILE A 57 -13.16 -3.64 -10.06
CA ILE A 57 -13.43 -4.59 -8.96
C ILE A 57 -14.57 -5.53 -9.36
N THR A 58 -14.22 -6.72 -9.79
CA THR A 58 -15.17 -7.70 -10.34
C THR A 58 -15.87 -8.53 -9.26
N ASP A 59 -17.04 -9.13 -9.61
CA ASP A 59 -17.72 -10.09 -8.74
C ASP A 59 -16.83 -11.25 -8.31
N ALA A 60 -15.93 -11.70 -9.19
CA ALA A 60 -14.96 -12.74 -8.86
C ALA A 60 -13.97 -12.30 -7.77
N MET A 61 -13.58 -11.02 -7.74
CA MET A 61 -12.74 -10.47 -6.69
C MET A 61 -13.49 -10.37 -5.36
N TYR A 62 -14.74 -9.94 -5.37
CA TYR A 62 -15.59 -9.97 -4.17
C TYR A 62 -15.80 -11.39 -3.63
N ALA A 63 -16.01 -12.37 -4.51
CA ALA A 63 -16.11 -13.77 -4.12
C ALA A 63 -14.81 -14.30 -3.50
N GLU A 64 -13.66 -13.89 -4.02
CA GLU A 64 -12.36 -14.26 -3.48
C GLU A 64 -12.06 -13.59 -2.12
N LEU A 65 -12.40 -12.31 -1.96
CA LEU A 65 -12.35 -11.61 -0.67
C LEU A 65 -13.14 -12.34 0.41
N LYS A 66 -14.38 -12.76 0.07
CA LYS A 66 -15.23 -13.52 0.99
C LYS A 66 -14.62 -14.86 1.41
N LYS A 67 -13.96 -15.59 0.50
CA LYS A 67 -13.27 -16.85 0.83
C LYS A 67 -12.10 -16.65 1.78
N GLN A 68 -11.43 -15.50 1.68
CA GLN A 68 -10.26 -15.16 2.48
C GLN A 68 -10.61 -14.44 3.79
N ASP A 69 -11.88 -14.19 4.07
CA ASP A 69 -12.35 -13.37 5.20
C ASP A 69 -11.67 -11.98 5.22
N MET A 70 -11.50 -11.40 4.03
CA MET A 70 -10.86 -10.12 3.81
C MET A 70 -11.90 -9.10 3.30
N THR A 71 -11.88 -7.89 3.81
CA THR A 71 -12.73 -6.80 3.32
C THR A 71 -12.07 -6.07 2.15
N LEU A 72 -12.88 -5.37 1.33
CA LEU A 72 -12.36 -4.52 0.26
C LEU A 72 -11.40 -3.43 0.78
N PRO A 73 -11.69 -2.69 1.86
CA PRO A 73 -10.74 -1.73 2.43
C PRO A 73 -9.40 -2.36 2.85
N GLN A 74 -9.43 -3.57 3.41
CA GLN A 74 -8.20 -4.29 3.75
C GLN A 74 -7.38 -4.64 2.50
N LEU A 75 -8.05 -5.11 1.44
CA LEU A 75 -7.38 -5.38 0.16
C LEU A 75 -6.73 -4.11 -0.40
N ILE A 76 -7.47 -3.01 -0.47
CA ILE A 76 -6.96 -1.76 -1.05
C ILE A 76 -5.84 -1.17 -0.19
N THR A 77 -5.94 -1.26 1.14
CA THR A 77 -4.85 -0.88 2.04
C THR A 77 -3.60 -1.71 1.73
N LEU A 78 -3.69 -3.03 1.67
CA LEU A 78 -2.55 -3.89 1.33
C LEU A 78 -2.00 -3.55 -0.07
N ALA A 79 -2.88 -3.41 -1.06
CA ALA A 79 -2.49 -3.09 -2.44
C ALA A 79 -1.76 -1.74 -2.55
N SER A 80 -2.13 -0.74 -1.74
CA SER A 80 -1.44 0.55 -1.73
C SER A 80 0.01 0.42 -1.25
N PHE A 81 0.29 -0.43 -0.25
CA PHE A 81 1.66 -0.72 0.17
C PHE A 81 2.43 -1.52 -0.88
N VAL A 82 1.78 -2.48 -1.54
CA VAL A 82 2.39 -3.20 -2.66
C VAL A 82 2.76 -2.24 -3.79
N GLN A 83 1.88 -1.30 -4.12
CA GLN A 83 2.12 -0.29 -5.15
C GLN A 83 3.35 0.58 -4.87
N GLU A 84 3.53 0.99 -3.62
CA GLU A 84 4.63 1.88 -3.22
C GLU A 84 5.97 1.14 -3.04
N GLU A 85 5.95 -0.14 -2.69
CA GLU A 85 7.16 -0.93 -2.43
C GLU A 85 7.60 -1.77 -3.62
N ALA A 86 6.67 -2.14 -4.52
CA ALA A 86 6.98 -3.00 -5.64
C ALA A 86 7.44 -2.19 -6.87
N GLY A 87 8.58 -2.59 -7.42
CA GLY A 87 9.06 -2.10 -8.70
C GLY A 87 9.31 -3.24 -9.67
N ASN A 88 9.42 -2.94 -10.96
CA ASN A 88 9.83 -3.91 -11.98
C ASN A 88 8.98 -5.21 -11.98
N SER A 89 7.67 -5.10 -11.87
CA SER A 89 6.74 -6.24 -11.85
C SER A 89 6.93 -7.21 -10.65
N GLN A 90 7.34 -6.69 -9.50
CA GLN A 90 7.51 -7.50 -8.28
C GLN A 90 6.26 -7.52 -7.38
N ASP A 91 5.12 -6.99 -7.84
CA ASP A 91 3.88 -6.88 -7.06
C ASP A 91 3.51 -8.19 -6.35
N SER A 92 3.51 -9.32 -7.05
CA SER A 92 3.16 -10.62 -6.45
C SER A 92 4.13 -11.08 -5.38
N ASN A 93 5.43 -10.83 -5.54
CA ASN A 93 6.44 -11.20 -4.58
C ASN A 93 6.35 -10.34 -3.31
N VAL A 94 6.22 -9.02 -3.48
CA VAL A 94 6.06 -8.06 -2.37
C VAL A 94 4.75 -8.32 -1.64
N ALA A 95 3.64 -8.52 -2.37
CA ALA A 95 2.35 -8.87 -1.79
C ALA A 95 2.44 -10.15 -0.95
N GLN A 96 3.15 -11.18 -1.42
CA GLN A 96 3.33 -12.42 -0.67
C GLN A 96 4.09 -12.18 0.62
N VAL A 97 5.18 -11.40 0.60
CA VAL A 97 5.92 -11.07 1.83
C VAL A 97 5.02 -10.38 2.85
N PHE A 98 4.24 -9.39 2.43
CA PHE A 98 3.30 -8.72 3.32
C PHE A 98 2.21 -9.66 3.85
N ARG A 99 1.65 -10.54 3.00
CA ARG A 99 0.66 -11.55 3.44
C ARG A 99 1.26 -12.54 4.44
N ASN A 100 2.50 -12.98 4.26
CA ASN A 100 3.19 -13.83 5.23
C ASN A 100 3.33 -13.11 6.59
N ARG A 101 3.60 -11.80 6.58
CA ARG A 101 3.67 -11.00 7.82
C ARG A 101 2.31 -10.79 8.47
N LEU A 102 1.23 -10.71 7.68
CA LEU A 102 -0.14 -10.52 8.15
C LEU A 102 -0.81 -11.83 8.60
N ALA A 103 -0.21 -12.99 8.34
CA ALA A 103 -0.74 -14.27 8.80
C ALA A 103 -0.82 -14.32 10.33
N ALA A 104 -1.86 -14.98 10.87
CA ALA A 104 -2.15 -15.00 12.30
C ALA A 104 -1.02 -15.56 13.16
N ASP A 105 -0.25 -16.51 12.60
CA ASP A 105 0.89 -17.18 13.23
C ASP A 105 2.25 -16.58 12.84
N SER A 106 2.25 -15.43 12.16
CA SER A 106 3.47 -14.77 11.71
C SER A 106 4.39 -14.39 12.88
N PRO A 107 5.69 -14.73 12.82
CA PRO A 107 6.66 -14.24 13.79
C PRO A 107 6.95 -12.74 13.65
N TYR A 108 6.46 -12.10 12.57
CA TYR A 108 6.68 -10.69 12.24
C TYR A 108 5.36 -9.98 11.91
N PRO A 109 4.43 -9.80 12.89
CA PRO A 109 3.04 -9.38 12.63
C PRO A 109 2.87 -7.87 12.40
N ARG A 110 3.84 -7.23 11.76
CA ARG A 110 3.82 -5.79 11.38
C ARG A 110 4.37 -5.65 9.96
N LEU A 111 3.85 -4.71 9.17
CA LEU A 111 4.34 -4.51 7.80
C LEU A 111 5.80 -4.02 7.78
N GLN A 112 6.16 -3.08 8.66
CA GLN A 112 7.49 -2.47 8.75
C GLN A 112 7.95 -1.87 7.40
N SER A 113 7.05 -1.15 6.76
CA SER A 113 7.30 -0.39 5.54
C SER A 113 7.49 1.09 5.87
N ASN A 114 8.52 1.71 5.29
CA ASN A 114 8.82 3.12 5.51
C ASN A 114 7.89 4.06 4.74
N THR A 115 7.13 3.54 3.79
CA THR A 115 6.29 4.34 2.88
C THR A 115 5.13 5.06 3.58
N SER A 116 4.73 4.67 4.79
CA SER A 116 3.64 5.31 5.53
C SER A 116 4.08 6.41 6.48
N SER A 117 5.00 6.15 7.42
CA SER A 117 5.20 7.01 8.59
C SER A 117 6.65 7.22 9.01
N TYR A 118 7.64 6.76 8.26
CA TYR A 118 9.02 6.85 8.68
C TYR A 118 9.56 8.29 8.61
N ILE A 119 9.94 8.84 9.78
CA ILE A 119 10.23 10.27 9.99
C ILE A 119 11.66 10.66 9.54
N GLN A 120 12.60 9.73 9.46
CA GLN A 120 14.02 10.03 9.28
C GLN A 120 14.47 10.20 7.84
N SER A 121 13.61 10.05 6.88
CA SER A 121 14.00 10.25 5.50
C SER A 121 13.15 11.33 4.86
N ASP A 122 13.81 12.29 4.22
CA ASP A 122 13.25 13.07 3.12
C ASP A 122 12.86 12.12 1.95
N SER A 123 12.38 10.90 2.27
CA SER A 123 11.97 9.97 1.23
C SER A 123 10.68 10.49 0.63
N ASP A 124 10.72 10.70 -0.68
CA ASP A 124 9.62 11.22 -1.48
C ASP A 124 8.32 10.39 -1.37
N ASN A 125 8.37 9.24 -0.69
CA ASN A 125 7.28 8.25 -0.62
C ASN A 125 6.64 8.10 0.78
N ASN A 126 6.94 8.98 1.72
CA ASN A 126 6.33 8.90 3.04
C ASN A 126 4.95 9.56 3.03
N TYR A 127 3.89 8.76 3.18
CA TYR A 127 2.50 9.21 3.11
C TYR A 127 2.16 10.27 4.15
N LEU A 128 2.47 10.04 5.42
CA LEU A 128 2.12 10.98 6.48
C LEU A 128 2.86 12.32 6.32
N TRP A 129 4.12 12.29 5.93
CA TRP A 129 4.91 13.51 5.75
C TRP A 129 4.48 14.31 4.53
N ASN A 130 4.28 13.63 3.40
CA ASN A 130 4.05 14.29 2.13
C ASN A 130 2.60 14.71 1.89
N TRP A 131 1.63 13.98 2.48
CA TRP A 131 0.21 14.18 2.19
C TRP A 131 -0.58 14.60 3.42
N VAL A 132 -0.34 13.98 4.58
CA VAL A 132 -1.13 14.24 5.79
C VAL A 132 -0.63 15.48 6.52
N ALA A 133 0.68 15.63 6.70
CA ALA A 133 1.26 16.77 7.40
C ALA A 133 0.88 18.14 6.76
N PRO A 134 0.94 18.32 5.42
CA PRO A 134 0.51 19.56 4.80
C PRO A 134 -0.97 19.90 5.05
N TYR A 135 -1.84 18.90 5.12
CA TYR A 135 -3.26 19.10 5.42
C TYR A 135 -3.46 19.67 6.83
N TYR A 136 -2.68 19.23 7.80
CA TYR A 136 -2.74 19.75 9.18
C TYR A 136 -1.85 20.96 9.44
N GLY A 137 -1.14 21.47 8.41
CA GLY A 137 -0.23 22.62 8.55
C GLY A 137 1.10 22.28 9.21
N GLY A 138 1.50 21.01 9.19
CA GLY A 138 2.79 20.52 9.67
C GLY A 138 2.70 19.21 10.43
N TRP A 139 3.83 18.51 10.51
CA TRP A 139 3.93 17.19 11.17
C TRP A 139 3.43 17.20 12.63
N ASP A 140 3.83 18.19 13.40
CA ASP A 140 3.51 18.28 14.85
C ASP A 140 2.00 18.51 15.10
N ASN A 141 1.24 18.84 14.07
CA ASN A 141 -0.19 19.08 14.15
C ASN A 141 -1.04 17.87 13.75
N ILE A 142 -0.41 16.79 13.26
CA ILE A 142 -1.17 15.55 12.92
C ILE A 142 -1.71 14.95 14.20
N PRO A 143 -3.00 14.61 14.30
CA PRO A 143 -3.55 13.90 15.46
C PRO A 143 -2.77 12.61 15.75
N GLY A 144 -2.39 12.41 17.03
CA GLY A 144 -1.54 11.30 17.43
C GLY A 144 -2.14 9.91 17.15
N ASN A 145 -3.46 9.77 17.14
CA ASN A 145 -4.17 8.56 16.74
C ASN A 145 -3.93 8.23 15.25
N ILE A 146 -3.95 9.23 14.36
CA ILE A 146 -3.65 9.04 12.93
C ILE A 146 -2.20 8.61 12.76
N VAL A 147 -1.24 9.29 13.40
CA VAL A 147 0.18 8.90 13.33
C VAL A 147 0.37 7.45 13.78
N ALA A 148 -0.20 7.07 14.93
CA ALA A 148 -0.10 5.72 15.47
C ALA A 148 -0.75 4.66 14.55
N ALA A 149 -1.89 5.00 13.92
CA ALA A 149 -2.64 4.09 13.05
C ALA A 149 -1.97 3.83 11.70
N TYR A 150 -1.07 4.71 11.25
CA TYR A 150 -0.29 4.55 10.02
C TYR A 150 1.17 4.15 10.29
N ASP A 151 1.62 4.07 11.55
CA ASP A 151 2.96 3.59 11.88
C ASP A 151 3.06 2.06 11.77
N THR A 152 3.51 1.58 10.64
CA THR A 152 3.66 0.14 10.35
C THR A 152 4.74 -0.57 11.17
N TYR A 153 5.55 0.16 11.93
CA TYR A 153 6.50 -0.41 12.89
C TYR A 153 5.88 -0.66 14.26
N SER A 154 4.80 0.05 14.58
CA SER A 154 4.09 -0.04 15.86
C SER A 154 2.76 -0.79 15.75
N CYS A 155 1.94 -0.49 14.74
CA CYS A 155 0.65 -1.15 14.57
C CYS A 155 0.83 -2.61 14.11
N LYS A 156 -0.01 -3.51 14.66
CA LYS A 156 -0.10 -4.89 14.20
C LYS A 156 -1.08 -4.99 13.04
N GLY A 157 -0.74 -5.80 12.03
CA GLY A 157 -1.61 -5.98 10.89
C GLY A 157 -1.53 -4.82 9.90
N LEU A 158 -2.66 -4.51 9.27
CA LEU A 158 -2.78 -3.40 8.32
C LEU A 158 -2.95 -2.06 9.06
N PRO A 159 -2.41 -0.96 8.52
CA PRO A 159 -2.72 0.38 9.00
C PRO A 159 -4.19 0.75 8.76
N ALA A 160 -4.60 1.93 9.25
CA ALA A 160 -6.00 2.38 9.25
C ALA A 160 -6.60 2.57 7.85
N GLY A 161 -5.78 2.74 6.83
CA GLY A 161 -6.25 2.91 5.47
C GLY A 161 -5.13 2.90 4.44
N PRO A 162 -5.48 3.05 3.16
CA PRO A 162 -4.53 3.13 2.05
C PRO A 162 -3.61 4.35 2.17
N ILE A 163 -2.41 4.25 1.58
CA ILE A 163 -1.40 5.32 1.51
C ILE A 163 -1.17 5.83 0.10
N SER A 164 -1.84 5.24 -0.87
CA SER A 164 -1.86 5.64 -2.29
C SER A 164 -3.06 5.02 -2.99
N ASN A 165 -3.25 5.38 -4.25
CA ASN A 165 -4.29 4.81 -5.11
C ASN A 165 -3.69 3.70 -5.99
N PRO A 166 -3.84 2.42 -5.62
CA PRO A 166 -3.17 1.33 -6.31
C PRO A 166 -3.78 1.03 -7.67
N GLY A 167 -2.93 0.67 -8.63
CA GLY A 167 -3.34 0.14 -9.92
C GLY A 167 -3.80 -1.31 -9.85
N ILE A 168 -4.45 -1.79 -10.92
CA ILE A 168 -5.06 -3.14 -10.95
C ILE A 168 -4.03 -4.27 -10.76
N ALA A 169 -2.76 -4.06 -11.14
CA ALA A 169 -1.69 -5.06 -10.93
C ALA A 169 -1.43 -5.28 -9.44
N ALA A 170 -1.25 -4.21 -8.66
CA ALA A 170 -1.05 -4.27 -7.22
C ALA A 170 -2.30 -4.82 -6.50
N ILE A 171 -3.52 -4.44 -6.93
CA ILE A 171 -4.78 -4.96 -6.37
C ILE A 171 -4.89 -6.47 -6.57
N LYS A 172 -4.64 -6.96 -7.80
CA LYS A 172 -4.68 -8.41 -8.11
C LYS A 172 -3.59 -9.17 -7.36
N ALA A 173 -2.39 -8.61 -7.27
CA ALA A 173 -1.29 -9.21 -6.52
C ALA A 173 -1.59 -9.28 -5.01
N ALA A 174 -2.16 -8.23 -4.43
CA ALA A 174 -2.58 -8.23 -3.03
C ALA A 174 -3.69 -9.25 -2.74
N LEU A 175 -4.64 -9.42 -3.68
CA LEU A 175 -5.75 -10.38 -3.54
C LEU A 175 -5.29 -11.84 -3.65
N ALA A 176 -4.51 -12.16 -4.67
CA ALA A 176 -4.09 -13.53 -5.00
C ALA A 176 -2.67 -13.54 -5.60
N PRO A 177 -1.64 -13.36 -4.77
CA PRO A 177 -0.27 -13.28 -5.26
C PRO A 177 0.17 -14.59 -5.91
N GLN A 178 1.01 -14.46 -6.95
CA GLN A 178 1.67 -15.57 -7.64
C GLN A 178 3.19 -15.39 -7.48
N PRO A 179 3.74 -15.64 -6.27
CA PRO A 179 5.14 -15.38 -5.99
C PRO A 179 6.05 -16.40 -6.65
N ASN A 180 7.30 -16.00 -6.85
CA ASN A 180 8.36 -16.98 -7.14
C ASN A 180 8.73 -17.79 -5.87
N GLU A 181 9.55 -18.83 -6.04
CA GLU A 181 9.95 -19.71 -4.93
C GLU A 181 10.76 -18.99 -3.84
N GLU A 182 11.47 -17.90 -4.17
CA GLU A 182 12.27 -17.14 -3.20
C GLU A 182 11.37 -16.30 -2.28
N ALA A 183 10.30 -15.72 -2.82
CA ALA A 183 9.37 -14.86 -2.08
C ALA A 183 8.29 -15.64 -1.31
N LYS A 184 7.99 -16.88 -1.70
CA LYS A 184 6.86 -17.67 -1.22
C LYS A 184 6.76 -17.76 0.31
N ASP A 185 7.87 -18.01 0.98
CA ASP A 185 7.92 -18.13 2.45
C ASP A 185 8.74 -16.98 3.09
N ALA A 186 9.01 -15.91 2.35
CA ALA A 186 9.81 -14.80 2.84
C ALA A 186 9.00 -13.84 3.71
N TYR A 187 9.67 -13.26 4.70
CA TYR A 187 9.12 -12.20 5.57
C TYR A 187 9.82 -10.86 5.35
N PHE A 188 10.92 -10.84 4.59
CA PHE A 188 11.72 -9.65 4.33
C PHE A 188 12.13 -9.59 2.86
N PHE A 189 12.29 -8.38 2.37
CA PHE A 189 12.97 -8.12 1.11
C PHE A 189 13.83 -6.85 1.21
N VAL A 190 14.79 -6.72 0.32
CA VAL A 190 15.57 -5.50 0.09
C VAL A 190 15.91 -5.43 -1.39
N THR A 191 16.02 -4.22 -1.93
CA THR A 191 16.39 -3.96 -3.31
C THR A 191 17.76 -3.29 -3.40
N ASP A 192 18.45 -3.49 -4.51
CA ASP A 192 19.64 -2.72 -4.86
C ASP A 192 19.35 -1.68 -5.96
N LEU A 193 20.29 -0.79 -6.22
CA LEU A 193 20.17 0.25 -7.26
C LEU A 193 20.15 -0.28 -8.70
N LYS A 194 20.37 -1.58 -8.91
CA LYS A 194 20.20 -2.27 -10.18
C LYS A 194 18.79 -2.86 -10.34
N GLY A 195 17.94 -2.72 -9.31
CA GLY A 195 16.56 -3.22 -9.31
C GLY A 195 16.45 -4.71 -8.98
N SER A 196 17.50 -5.34 -8.41
CA SER A 196 17.44 -6.73 -7.96
C SER A 196 16.75 -6.80 -6.60
N TYR A 197 15.86 -7.79 -6.41
CA TYR A 197 15.19 -8.08 -5.15
C TYR A 197 15.85 -9.27 -4.46
N TYR A 198 16.07 -9.15 -3.16
CA TYR A 198 16.63 -10.19 -2.30
C TYR A 198 15.62 -10.51 -1.20
N TYR A 199 15.08 -11.71 -1.22
CA TYR A 199 14.08 -12.18 -0.26
C TYR A 199 14.75 -12.94 0.88
N ALA A 200 14.14 -12.91 2.09
CA ALA A 200 14.67 -13.59 3.26
C ALA A 200 13.54 -14.05 4.20
N ARG A 201 13.76 -15.21 4.83
CA ARG A 201 12.85 -15.79 5.83
C ARG A 201 13.17 -15.32 7.24
N THR A 202 14.40 -14.97 7.50
CA THR A 202 14.90 -14.57 8.83
C THR A 202 15.54 -13.18 8.78
N LEU A 203 15.58 -12.50 9.93
CA LEU A 203 16.27 -11.22 10.06
C LEU A 203 17.79 -11.36 9.78
N SER A 204 18.40 -12.49 10.12
CA SER A 204 19.82 -12.75 9.85
C SER A 204 20.09 -12.79 8.34
N GLU A 205 19.26 -13.51 7.57
CA GLU A 205 19.35 -13.55 6.11
C GLU A 205 19.10 -12.17 5.50
N HIS A 206 18.10 -11.44 6.02
CA HIS A 206 17.81 -10.08 5.57
C HIS A 206 19.01 -9.15 5.77
N ASN A 207 19.64 -9.18 6.94
CA ASN A 207 20.84 -8.38 7.20
C ASN A 207 22.00 -8.71 6.24
N ALA A 208 22.18 -9.99 5.91
CA ALA A 208 23.17 -10.40 4.90
C ALA A 208 22.80 -9.86 3.50
N ASN A 209 21.52 -9.92 3.13
CA ASN A 209 21.02 -9.36 1.88
C ASN A 209 21.18 -7.82 1.82
N CYS A 210 20.97 -7.10 2.92
CA CYS A 210 21.23 -5.66 3.01
C CYS A 210 22.70 -5.32 2.75
N GLN A 211 23.64 -6.12 3.30
CA GLN A 211 25.08 -5.95 3.04
C GLN A 211 25.41 -6.20 1.56
N LYS A 212 24.81 -7.22 0.96
CA LYS A 212 24.98 -7.53 -0.46
C LYS A 212 24.45 -6.41 -1.35
N ALA A 213 23.23 -5.92 -1.10
CA ALA A 213 22.66 -4.79 -1.82
C ALA A 213 23.54 -3.53 -1.69
N ALA A 214 24.01 -3.23 -0.47
CA ALA A 214 24.92 -2.10 -0.23
C ALA A 214 26.24 -2.19 -1.00
N GLN A 215 26.79 -3.39 -1.19
CA GLN A 215 27.99 -3.59 -2.02
C GLN A 215 27.70 -3.28 -3.49
N VAL A 216 26.58 -3.76 -4.03
CA VAL A 216 26.14 -3.46 -5.40
C VAL A 216 25.95 -1.96 -5.57
N ASN A 217 25.29 -1.29 -4.62
CA ASN A 217 25.01 0.14 -4.66
C ASN A 217 26.30 0.99 -4.68
N LYS A 218 27.35 0.55 -3.98
CA LYS A 218 28.68 1.23 -4.05
C LYS A 218 29.25 1.19 -5.46
N THR A 219 29.11 0.06 -6.19
CA THR A 219 29.66 -0.04 -7.55
C THR A 219 28.91 0.87 -8.53
N VAL A 220 27.58 0.97 -8.39
CA VAL A 220 26.76 1.86 -9.24
C VAL A 220 27.09 3.33 -9.03
N ASN A 221 27.38 3.75 -7.78
CA ASN A 221 27.72 5.14 -7.46
C ASN A 221 29.14 5.54 -7.88
N THR A 222 30.04 4.57 -8.11
CA THR A 222 31.42 4.84 -8.59
C THR A 222 31.49 4.93 -10.13
N GLU A 223 30.43 4.49 -10.84
CA GLU A 223 30.34 4.55 -12.30
C GLU A 223 29.65 5.84 -12.82
N LYS A 224 29.20 6.72 -11.92
CA LYS A 224 28.62 8.05 -12.21
C LYS A 224 29.63 9.14 -11.90
#